data_71c094d4a906e98255dc101df9da1702
#
_entry.id   71c094d4a906e98255dc101df9da1702
#
_cell.length_a   1.000
_cell.length_b   1.000
_cell.length_c   1.000
_cell.angle_alpha   90.00
_cell.angle_beta   90.00
_cell.angle_gamma   90.00
#
_symmetry.space_group_name_H-M   'P 1'
#
loop_
_entity.id
_entity.type
_entity.pdbx_description
1 polymer ?
#
loop_
_entity_poly.entity_id
_entity_poly.type
_entity_poly.pdbx_seq_one_letter_code
_entity_poly.pdbx_strand_id
1 'polypeptide(L)'
;TVNTQPVEEFSAWMAVSNDEQALWPGYLELSRRYLDSLLEHAVPLDARACGALAHSAMALDIYSFLARRLHSLQQPVKVTWHQFHAQFGQEFNDWRKFKQKFLTAFRAATTVYLDAKVEQVTGGLLLKPSMPPVHARSVAVSHGLAAQVRAALPAPVVKSLRPATLERFRKLYPRLDPHACKGAFDAWLEAKEAPKHYDAAFLGFAKKWVKGKF
;
A
#
# COMPACT_ATOMS: atom_id res chain seq x y z
N THR A 1 14.19 -18.22 -9.64
CA THR A 1 12.96 -17.66 -9.04
C THR A 1 13.37 -16.93 -7.78
N VAL A 2 13.23 -15.61 -7.76
CA VAL A 2 13.56 -14.81 -6.58
C VAL A 2 12.30 -14.70 -5.74
N ASN A 3 12.31 -15.32 -4.56
CA ASN A 3 11.22 -15.19 -3.59
C ASN A 3 11.33 -13.81 -2.94
N THR A 4 10.41 -12.89 -3.24
CA THR A 4 10.35 -11.57 -2.62
C THR A 4 9.23 -11.61 -1.60
N GLN A 5 9.58 -11.56 -0.33
CA GLN A 5 8.61 -11.42 0.74
C GLN A 5 8.19 -9.95 0.83
N PRO A 6 6.90 -9.62 0.58
CA PRO A 6 6.45 -8.21 0.53
C PRO A 6 6.47 -7.53 1.89
N VAL A 7 6.18 -8.27 2.95
CA VAL A 7 6.03 -7.76 4.32
C VAL A 7 7.14 -8.34 5.18
N GLU A 8 7.92 -7.48 5.84
CA GLU A 8 8.94 -7.88 6.80
C GLU A 8 8.37 -8.00 8.20
N GLU A 9 7.52 -7.05 8.59
CA GLU A 9 6.90 -7.03 9.90
C GLU A 9 5.45 -6.53 9.82
N PHE A 10 4.59 -7.14 10.62
CA PHE A 10 3.19 -6.74 10.76
C PHE A 10 2.83 -6.74 12.25
N SER A 11 2.28 -5.63 12.72
CA SER A 11 1.71 -5.52 14.05
C SER A 11 0.29 -4.94 13.95
N ALA A 12 -0.67 -5.70 14.44
CA ALA A 12 -2.06 -5.25 14.50
C ALA A 12 -2.63 -5.55 15.89
N TRP A 13 -3.34 -4.58 16.43
CA TRP A 13 -4.16 -4.75 17.62
C TRP A 13 -5.62 -4.84 17.18
N MET A 14 -6.22 -5.98 17.45
CA MET A 14 -7.66 -6.15 17.22
C MET A 14 -8.39 -5.81 18.51
N ALA A 15 -9.37 -4.91 18.42
CA ALA A 15 -10.30 -4.67 19.52
C ALA A 15 -11.12 -5.94 19.79
N VAL A 16 -11.24 -6.33 21.05
CA VAL A 16 -12.01 -7.52 21.46
C VAL A 16 -13.52 -7.25 21.44
N SER A 17 -13.91 -5.97 21.46
CA SER A 17 -15.30 -5.54 21.33
C SER A 17 -15.46 -4.37 20.35
N ASN A 18 -16.67 -4.22 19.77
CA ASN A 18 -17.00 -3.15 18.82
C ASN A 18 -16.94 -1.73 19.42
N ASP A 19 -16.90 -1.59 20.74
CA ASP A 19 -16.86 -0.29 21.44
C ASP A 19 -15.43 0.14 21.85
N GLU A 20 -14.44 -0.73 21.68
CA GLU A 20 -13.06 -0.40 22.00
C GLU A 20 -12.33 0.07 20.73
N GLN A 21 -12.03 1.35 20.66
CA GLN A 21 -11.09 1.86 19.65
C GLN A 21 -9.71 1.28 19.96
N ALA A 22 -9.08 0.70 18.93
CA ALA A 22 -7.69 0.26 19.06
C ALA A 22 -6.82 1.45 19.46
N LEU A 23 -6.26 1.41 20.67
CA LEU A 23 -5.44 2.47 21.26
C LEU A 23 -4.14 2.74 20.48
N TRP A 24 -3.76 1.80 19.61
CA TRP A 24 -2.52 1.88 18.83
C TRP A 24 -2.80 1.59 17.36
N PRO A 25 -2.36 2.46 16.46
CA PRO A 25 -2.41 2.14 15.03
C PRO A 25 -1.51 0.95 14.76
N GLY A 26 -2.04 -0.06 14.07
CA GLY A 26 -1.23 -1.12 13.52
C GLY A 26 -0.20 -0.57 12.54
N TYR A 27 0.95 -1.22 12.41
CA TYR A 27 1.93 -0.87 11.41
C TYR A 27 2.25 -2.07 10.51
N LEU A 28 2.63 -1.75 9.29
CA LEU A 28 3.07 -2.71 8.28
C LEU A 28 4.43 -2.26 7.76
N GLU A 29 5.45 -3.09 7.95
CA GLU A 29 6.77 -2.84 7.38
C GLU A 29 6.93 -3.62 6.08
N LEU A 30 7.14 -2.88 4.99
CA LEU A 30 7.39 -3.46 3.66
C LEU A 30 8.88 -3.71 3.48
N SER A 31 9.23 -4.84 2.86
CA SER A 31 10.61 -5.11 2.49
C SER A 31 11.13 -4.03 1.54
N ARG A 32 12.38 -3.62 1.73
CA ARG A 32 13.03 -2.60 0.89
C ARG A 32 12.94 -2.96 -0.59
N ARG A 33 13.16 -4.21 -0.92
CA ARG A 33 13.10 -4.72 -2.28
C ARG A 33 11.71 -4.62 -2.89
N TYR A 34 10.67 -4.90 -2.10
CA TYR A 34 9.30 -4.75 -2.54
C TYR A 34 8.94 -3.29 -2.75
N LEU A 35 9.36 -2.41 -1.84
CA LEU A 35 9.16 -0.96 -1.97
C LEU A 35 9.83 -0.41 -3.24
N ASP A 36 11.09 -0.77 -3.49
CA ASP A 36 11.81 -0.35 -4.69
C ASP A 36 11.10 -0.84 -5.96
N SER A 37 10.62 -2.09 -5.98
CA SER A 37 9.82 -2.63 -7.08
C SER A 37 8.49 -1.87 -7.29
N LEU A 38 7.82 -1.46 -6.22
CA LEU A 38 6.61 -0.64 -6.32
C LEU A 38 6.92 0.74 -6.92
N LEU A 39 8.04 1.36 -6.52
CA LEU A 39 8.44 2.67 -7.03
C LEU A 39 8.84 2.63 -8.51
N GLU A 40 9.51 1.56 -8.94
CA GLU A 40 9.92 1.38 -10.34
C GLU A 40 8.75 1.02 -11.28
N HIS A 41 7.80 0.24 -10.79
CA HIS A 41 6.74 -0.35 -11.62
C HIS A 41 5.34 0.16 -11.27
N ALA A 42 5.26 1.23 -10.49
CA ALA A 42 3.98 1.82 -10.12
C ALA A 42 3.19 2.29 -11.35
N VAL A 43 1.93 1.88 -11.44
CA VAL A 43 1.00 2.38 -12.44
C VAL A 43 0.19 3.51 -11.82
N PRO A 44 0.36 4.76 -12.27
CA PRO A 44 -0.40 5.87 -11.73
C PRO A 44 -1.88 5.75 -12.14
N LEU A 45 -2.76 5.72 -11.14
CA LEU A 45 -4.21 5.70 -11.32
C LEU A 45 -4.81 7.03 -10.84
N ASP A 46 -5.83 7.54 -11.53
CA ASP A 46 -6.57 8.73 -11.07
C ASP A 46 -7.47 8.35 -9.90
N ALA A 47 -7.26 8.99 -8.74
CA ALA A 47 -8.03 8.72 -7.53
C ALA A 47 -9.54 8.97 -7.70
N ARG A 48 -9.93 9.94 -8.55
CA ARG A 48 -11.33 10.24 -8.86
C ARG A 48 -11.96 9.13 -9.69
N ALA A 49 -11.21 8.60 -10.67
CA ALA A 49 -11.63 7.44 -11.45
C ALA A 49 -11.79 6.20 -10.56
N CYS A 50 -10.84 5.95 -9.66
CA CYS A 50 -10.95 4.87 -8.68
C CYS A 50 -12.19 5.03 -7.79
N GLY A 51 -12.46 6.24 -7.30
CA GLY A 51 -13.66 6.54 -6.50
C GLY A 51 -14.96 6.31 -7.27
N ALA A 52 -15.01 6.73 -8.54
CA ALA A 52 -16.18 6.50 -9.41
C ALA A 52 -16.44 5.00 -9.70
N LEU A 53 -15.40 4.17 -9.71
CA LEU A 53 -15.48 2.73 -9.96
C LEU A 53 -15.54 1.88 -8.68
N ALA A 54 -15.49 2.48 -7.49
CA ALA A 54 -15.39 1.76 -6.21
C ALA A 54 -16.53 0.75 -5.95
N HIS A 55 -17.69 0.93 -6.60
CA HIS A 55 -18.81 0.02 -6.51
C HIS A 55 -18.65 -1.30 -7.31
N SER A 56 -17.58 -1.44 -8.11
CA SER A 56 -17.34 -2.60 -8.98
C SER A 56 -15.87 -2.99 -9.03
N ALA A 57 -15.50 -4.04 -8.29
CA ALA A 57 -14.14 -4.59 -8.29
C ALA A 57 -13.66 -4.92 -9.72
N MET A 58 -14.50 -5.58 -10.52
CA MET A 58 -14.17 -5.90 -11.91
C MET A 58 -13.88 -4.65 -12.75
N ALA A 59 -14.60 -3.53 -12.53
CA ALA A 59 -14.35 -2.31 -13.28
C ALA A 59 -13.04 -1.64 -12.85
N LEU A 60 -12.68 -1.69 -11.56
CA LEU A 60 -11.38 -1.24 -11.04
C LEU A 60 -10.23 -2.07 -11.61
N ASP A 61 -10.39 -3.39 -11.66
CA ASP A 61 -9.38 -4.30 -12.20
C ASP A 61 -9.16 -4.05 -13.71
N ILE A 62 -10.26 -3.89 -14.46
CA ILE A 62 -10.18 -3.56 -15.89
C ILE A 62 -9.52 -2.18 -16.09
N TYR A 63 -9.87 -1.17 -15.30
CA TYR A 63 -9.26 0.15 -15.36
C TYR A 63 -7.75 0.08 -15.11
N SER A 64 -7.32 -0.63 -14.06
CA SER A 64 -5.92 -0.82 -13.72
C SER A 64 -5.16 -1.59 -14.81
N PHE A 65 -5.79 -2.62 -15.38
CA PHE A 65 -5.24 -3.38 -16.51
C PHE A 65 -5.04 -2.47 -17.74
N LEU A 66 -6.05 -1.68 -18.11
CA LEU A 66 -5.95 -0.76 -19.24
C LEU A 66 -4.90 0.32 -19.02
N ALA A 67 -4.86 0.93 -17.81
CA ALA A 67 -3.88 1.94 -17.44
C ALA A 67 -2.45 1.42 -17.57
N ARG A 68 -2.19 0.18 -17.12
CA ARG A 68 -0.90 -0.46 -17.26
C ARG A 68 -0.58 -0.85 -18.70
N ARG A 69 -1.56 -1.40 -19.42
CA ARG A 69 -1.31 -2.04 -20.72
C ARG A 69 -1.22 -1.05 -21.85
N LEU A 70 -2.15 -0.10 -21.94
CA LEU A 70 -2.31 0.74 -23.14
C LEU A 70 -1.12 1.66 -23.40
N HIS A 71 -0.53 2.24 -22.35
CA HIS A 71 0.61 3.15 -22.50
C HIS A 71 1.92 2.44 -22.89
N SER A 72 2.03 1.14 -22.60
CA SER A 72 3.22 0.35 -22.93
C SER A 72 3.17 -0.29 -24.32
N LEU A 73 2.04 -0.21 -25.02
CA LEU A 73 1.90 -0.76 -26.34
C LEU A 73 2.62 0.10 -27.39
N GLN A 74 3.36 -0.53 -28.27
CA GLN A 74 3.98 0.11 -29.45
C GLN A 74 3.07 -0.01 -30.68
N GLN A 75 2.25 -1.05 -30.74
CA GLN A 75 1.33 -1.33 -31.82
C GLN A 75 0.03 -1.95 -31.31
N PRO A 76 -1.07 -1.89 -32.08
CA PRO A 76 -2.34 -2.49 -31.68
C PRO A 76 -2.20 -3.99 -31.42
N VAL A 77 -2.79 -4.45 -30.32
CA VAL A 77 -2.76 -5.86 -29.90
C VAL A 77 -4.19 -6.35 -29.69
N LYS A 78 -4.54 -7.46 -30.34
CA LYS A 78 -5.82 -8.13 -30.11
C LYS A 78 -5.71 -9.03 -28.89
N VAL A 79 -6.62 -8.84 -27.93
CA VAL A 79 -6.81 -9.72 -26.78
C VAL A 79 -8.14 -10.47 -26.97
N THR A 80 -8.08 -11.77 -26.92
CA THR A 80 -9.25 -12.64 -27.14
C THR A 80 -10.13 -12.71 -25.88
N TRP A 81 -11.41 -13.05 -26.09
CA TRP A 81 -12.34 -13.26 -24.97
C TRP A 81 -11.85 -14.39 -24.05
N HIS A 82 -11.17 -15.41 -24.59
CA HIS A 82 -10.62 -16.50 -23.79
C HIS A 82 -9.52 -15.98 -22.83
N GLN A 83 -8.65 -15.09 -23.31
CA GLN A 83 -7.62 -14.47 -22.47
C GLN A 83 -8.23 -13.58 -21.39
N PHE A 84 -9.28 -12.81 -21.71
CA PHE A 84 -10.01 -12.03 -20.70
C PHE A 84 -10.69 -12.93 -19.67
N HIS A 85 -11.28 -14.03 -20.09
CA HIS A 85 -11.88 -14.99 -19.15
C HIS A 85 -10.83 -15.62 -18.24
N ALA A 86 -9.68 -16.01 -18.77
CA ALA A 86 -8.59 -16.56 -17.95
C ALA A 86 -8.10 -15.59 -16.89
N GLN A 87 -8.13 -14.28 -17.17
CA GLN A 87 -7.65 -13.24 -16.26
C GLN A 87 -8.72 -12.72 -15.29
N PHE A 88 -9.95 -12.50 -15.75
CA PHE A 88 -11.02 -11.83 -14.99
C PHE A 88 -12.25 -12.72 -14.74
N GLY A 89 -12.23 -13.92 -15.27
CA GLY A 89 -13.41 -14.79 -15.29
C GLY A 89 -13.35 -15.99 -14.36
N GLN A 90 -12.38 -16.07 -13.45
CA GLN A 90 -12.16 -17.24 -12.59
C GLN A 90 -13.38 -17.64 -11.73
N GLU A 91 -14.19 -16.66 -11.34
CA GLU A 91 -15.43 -16.87 -10.57
C GLU A 91 -16.65 -17.22 -11.42
N PHE A 92 -16.52 -17.21 -12.74
CA PHE A 92 -17.65 -17.41 -13.66
C PHE A 92 -17.62 -18.79 -14.31
N ASN A 93 -18.59 -19.63 -13.95
CA ASN A 93 -18.79 -20.92 -14.61
C ASN A 93 -19.53 -20.77 -15.96
N ASP A 94 -20.21 -19.65 -16.21
CA ASP A 94 -20.97 -19.35 -17.40
C ASP A 94 -20.29 -18.26 -18.22
N TRP A 95 -19.85 -18.66 -19.42
CA TRP A 95 -19.22 -17.77 -20.39
C TRP A 95 -20.06 -16.56 -20.80
N ARG A 96 -21.37 -16.75 -20.99
CA ARG A 96 -22.28 -15.65 -21.40
C ARG A 96 -22.42 -14.63 -20.29
N LYS A 97 -22.56 -15.09 -19.05
CA LYS A 97 -22.65 -14.23 -17.85
C LYS A 97 -21.35 -13.47 -17.66
N PHE A 98 -20.20 -14.14 -17.79
CA PHE A 98 -18.89 -13.46 -17.76
C PHE A 98 -18.84 -12.33 -18.77
N LYS A 99 -19.08 -12.62 -20.06
CA LYS A 99 -18.97 -11.63 -21.12
C LYS A 99 -19.90 -10.43 -20.91
N GLN A 100 -21.12 -10.66 -20.45
CA GLN A 100 -22.07 -9.59 -20.13
C GLN A 100 -21.56 -8.70 -18.99
N LYS A 101 -21.12 -9.28 -17.88
CA LYS A 101 -20.58 -8.55 -16.73
C LYS A 101 -19.29 -7.82 -17.10
N PHE A 102 -18.38 -8.48 -17.81
CA PHE A 102 -17.15 -7.88 -18.29
C PHE A 102 -17.42 -6.65 -19.18
N LEU A 103 -18.31 -6.74 -20.16
CA LEU A 103 -18.63 -5.61 -21.04
C LEU A 103 -19.26 -4.43 -20.29
N THR A 104 -20.07 -4.70 -19.27
CA THR A 104 -20.64 -3.65 -18.41
C THR A 104 -19.54 -2.95 -17.61
N ALA A 105 -18.66 -3.72 -16.98
CA ALA A 105 -17.52 -3.20 -16.23
C ALA A 105 -16.49 -2.49 -17.13
N PHE A 106 -16.25 -3.02 -18.32
CA PHE A 106 -15.38 -2.42 -19.33
C PHE A 106 -15.89 -1.04 -19.79
N ARG A 107 -17.20 -0.90 -20.03
CA ARG A 107 -17.79 0.41 -20.37
C ARG A 107 -17.60 1.41 -19.24
N ALA A 108 -17.84 1.00 -17.99
CA ALA A 108 -17.60 1.86 -16.84
C ALA A 108 -16.13 2.31 -16.76
N ALA A 109 -15.17 1.38 -16.92
CA ALA A 109 -13.75 1.68 -16.91
C ALA A 109 -13.33 2.65 -18.04
N THR A 110 -13.84 2.46 -19.27
CA THR A 110 -13.54 3.34 -20.39
C THR A 110 -14.23 4.71 -20.31
N THR A 111 -15.33 4.83 -19.58
CA THR A 111 -15.99 6.12 -19.32
C THR A 111 -15.10 7.03 -18.46
N VAL A 112 -14.34 6.47 -17.52
CA VAL A 112 -13.42 7.26 -16.68
C VAL A 112 -12.02 7.39 -17.26
N TYR A 113 -11.65 6.50 -18.19
CA TYR A 113 -10.37 6.57 -18.91
C TYR A 113 -10.60 7.06 -20.35
N LEU A 114 -10.73 8.37 -20.50
CA LEU A 114 -11.13 9.02 -21.76
C LEU A 114 -10.14 8.78 -22.90
N ASP A 115 -8.84 8.67 -22.61
CA ASP A 115 -7.80 8.45 -23.61
C ASP A 115 -7.64 6.98 -24.03
N ALA A 116 -8.40 6.06 -23.43
CA ALA A 116 -8.33 4.65 -23.75
C ALA A 116 -8.85 4.36 -25.18
N LYS A 117 -7.97 3.92 -26.07
CA LYS A 117 -8.30 3.54 -27.45
C LYS A 117 -8.47 2.02 -27.52
N VAL A 118 -9.70 1.56 -27.34
CA VAL A 118 -10.04 0.13 -27.40
C VAL A 118 -11.24 -0.07 -28.31
N GLU A 119 -11.15 -1.02 -29.23
CA GLU A 119 -12.22 -1.36 -30.17
C GLU A 119 -12.68 -2.80 -29.97
N GLN A 120 -13.99 -3.01 -30.04
CA GLN A 120 -14.53 -4.36 -30.04
C GLN A 120 -14.41 -4.96 -31.45
N VAL A 121 -13.72 -6.12 -31.52
CA VAL A 121 -13.52 -6.86 -32.77
C VAL A 121 -14.05 -8.28 -32.65
N THR A 122 -14.19 -8.97 -33.77
CA THR A 122 -14.59 -10.37 -33.76
C THR A 122 -13.65 -11.19 -32.88
N GLY A 123 -14.20 -11.83 -31.86
CA GLY A 123 -13.48 -12.71 -30.95
C GLY A 123 -12.73 -12.03 -29.79
N GLY A 124 -12.82 -10.70 -29.61
CA GLY A 124 -12.13 -10.02 -28.51
C GLY A 124 -12.17 -8.50 -28.58
N LEU A 125 -11.16 -7.87 -27.97
CA LEU A 125 -10.91 -6.43 -28.01
C LEU A 125 -9.56 -6.15 -28.68
N LEU A 126 -9.51 -5.09 -29.49
CA LEU A 126 -8.28 -4.54 -30.04
C LEU A 126 -7.83 -3.38 -29.17
N LEU A 127 -6.74 -3.57 -28.46
CA LEU A 127 -6.10 -2.56 -27.63
C LEU A 127 -5.12 -1.75 -28.49
N LYS A 128 -5.21 -0.42 -28.46
CA LYS A 128 -4.32 0.48 -29.21
C LYS A 128 -3.46 1.30 -28.25
N PRO A 129 -2.24 1.71 -28.66
CA PRO A 129 -1.42 2.63 -27.87
C PRO A 129 -2.24 3.86 -27.44
N SER A 130 -2.20 4.19 -26.16
CA SER A 130 -2.99 5.28 -25.58
C SER A 130 -2.18 6.03 -24.53
N MET A 131 -2.49 7.29 -24.32
CA MET A 131 -1.90 8.06 -23.22
C MET A 131 -2.31 7.46 -21.87
N PRO A 132 -1.45 7.49 -20.84
CA PRO A 132 -1.81 7.00 -19.53
C PRO A 132 -2.92 7.87 -18.89
N PRO A 133 -3.75 7.32 -18.00
CA PRO A 133 -4.86 8.09 -17.38
C PRO A 133 -4.36 9.25 -16.51
N VAL A 134 -3.12 9.17 -16.03
CA VAL A 134 -2.44 10.25 -15.32
C VAL A 134 -1.18 10.60 -16.10
N HIS A 135 -1.11 11.83 -16.60
CA HIS A 135 0.04 12.30 -17.36
C HIS A 135 1.30 12.42 -16.49
N ALA A 136 2.47 12.12 -17.07
CA ALA A 136 3.76 12.17 -16.37
C ALA A 136 4.02 13.51 -15.65
N ARG A 137 3.49 14.63 -16.18
CA ARG A 137 3.58 15.95 -15.56
C ARG A 137 2.83 16.03 -14.23
N SER A 138 1.65 15.42 -14.13
CA SER A 138 0.86 15.37 -12.90
C SER A 138 1.50 14.46 -11.87
N VAL A 139 2.14 13.38 -12.31
CA VAL A 139 2.89 12.47 -11.42
C VAL A 139 4.13 13.18 -10.88
N ALA A 140 4.88 13.91 -11.71
CA ALA A 140 6.04 14.67 -11.26
C ALA A 140 5.69 15.77 -10.23
N VAL A 141 4.56 16.45 -10.41
CA VAL A 141 4.06 17.45 -9.43
C VAL A 141 3.64 16.79 -8.12
N SER A 142 2.96 15.66 -8.16
CA SER A 142 2.58 14.93 -6.94
C SER A 142 3.80 14.35 -6.22
N HIS A 143 4.81 13.86 -6.93
CA HIS A 143 6.08 13.44 -6.34
C HIS A 143 6.87 14.63 -5.76
N GLY A 144 6.87 15.77 -6.42
CA GLY A 144 7.46 17.01 -5.92
C GLY A 144 6.77 17.51 -4.65
N LEU A 145 5.44 17.51 -4.61
CA LEU A 145 4.65 17.83 -3.43
C LEU A 145 4.87 16.82 -2.29
N ALA A 146 4.91 15.53 -2.60
CA ALA A 146 5.22 14.49 -1.61
C ALA A 146 6.65 14.63 -1.07
N ALA A 147 7.61 14.98 -1.92
CA ALA A 147 8.99 15.26 -1.49
C ALA A 147 9.07 16.54 -0.64
N GLN A 148 8.35 17.59 -0.99
CA GLN A 148 8.27 18.85 -0.23
C GLN A 148 7.54 18.66 1.11
N VAL A 149 6.42 17.92 1.13
CA VAL A 149 5.70 17.57 2.35
C VAL A 149 6.58 16.67 3.24
N ARG A 150 7.31 15.73 2.65
CA ARG A 150 8.25 14.87 3.37
C ARG A 150 9.47 15.64 3.93
N ALA A 151 9.91 16.69 3.24
CA ALA A 151 10.97 17.58 3.70
C ALA A 151 10.48 18.60 4.75
N ALA A 152 9.19 18.97 4.70
CA ALA A 152 8.55 19.89 5.64
C ALA A 152 8.01 19.20 6.90
N LEU A 153 7.69 17.90 6.82
CA LEU A 153 7.38 17.10 8.00
C LEU A 153 8.71 16.73 8.68
N PRO A 154 8.86 17.01 9.99
CA PRO A 154 9.97 16.42 10.73
C PRO A 154 9.91 14.92 10.48
N ALA A 155 11.07 14.32 10.09
CA ALA A 155 11.13 12.89 9.84
C ALA A 155 10.42 12.18 11.00
N PRO A 156 9.43 11.30 10.72
CA PRO A 156 8.80 10.58 11.80
C PRO A 156 9.94 9.88 12.54
N VAL A 157 10.18 10.30 13.75
CA VAL A 157 11.11 9.58 14.63
C VAL A 157 10.43 8.22 14.79
N VAL A 158 10.90 7.23 14.02
CA VAL A 158 10.40 5.87 14.15
C VAL A 158 10.78 5.44 15.56
N LYS A 159 9.82 5.59 16.47
CA LYS A 159 9.95 5.24 17.89
C LYS A 159 9.87 3.70 18.04
N SER A 160 10.58 2.96 17.17
CA SER A 160 10.66 1.50 17.24
C SER A 160 11.97 1.07 17.89
N LEU A 161 11.85 0.13 18.81
CA LEU A 161 13.02 -0.50 19.45
C LEU A 161 13.52 -1.63 18.54
N ARG A 162 14.81 -1.72 18.37
CA ARG A 162 15.42 -2.84 17.64
C ARG A 162 15.16 -4.15 18.38
N PRO A 163 14.99 -5.27 17.67
CA PRO A 163 14.80 -6.60 18.30
C PRO A 163 15.88 -6.94 19.33
N ALA A 164 17.14 -6.63 19.03
CA ALA A 164 18.25 -6.83 19.95
C ALA A 164 18.10 -6.02 21.26
N THR A 165 17.50 -4.84 21.19
CA THR A 165 17.25 -4.00 22.39
C THR A 165 16.13 -4.59 23.23
N LEU A 166 15.08 -5.14 22.61
CA LEU A 166 14.00 -5.85 23.28
C LEU A 166 14.49 -7.13 23.97
N GLU A 167 15.34 -7.89 23.29
CA GLU A 167 15.97 -9.09 23.89
C GLU A 167 16.85 -8.72 25.09
N ARG A 168 17.65 -7.64 24.95
CA ARG A 168 18.48 -7.14 26.04
C ARG A 168 17.63 -6.68 27.23
N PHE A 169 16.50 -6.02 26.97
CA PHE A 169 15.56 -5.61 28.01
C PHE A 169 14.98 -6.84 28.73
N ARG A 170 14.52 -7.85 27.99
CA ARG A 170 13.97 -9.10 28.56
C ARG A 170 15.00 -9.85 29.44
N LYS A 171 16.26 -9.87 29.01
CA LYS A 171 17.35 -10.46 29.81
C LYS A 171 17.61 -9.70 31.11
N LEU A 172 17.53 -8.35 31.07
CA LEU A 172 17.78 -7.51 32.25
C LEU A 172 16.57 -7.48 33.20
N TYR A 173 15.36 -7.57 32.67
CA TYR A 173 14.10 -7.42 33.41
C TYR A 173 13.09 -8.48 33.04
N PRO A 174 13.31 -9.77 33.34
CA PRO A 174 12.49 -10.89 32.87
C PRO A 174 11.03 -10.89 33.36
N ARG A 175 10.72 -10.11 34.41
CA ARG A 175 9.36 -10.00 34.99
C ARG A 175 8.60 -8.76 34.50
N LEU A 176 9.20 -7.94 33.63
CA LEU A 176 8.58 -6.70 33.17
C LEU A 176 8.23 -6.80 31.70
N ASP A 177 7.07 -6.25 31.35
CA ASP A 177 6.66 -6.13 29.97
C ASP A 177 7.45 -5.01 29.26
N PRO A 178 8.22 -5.33 28.21
CA PRO A 178 8.96 -4.33 27.44
C PRO A 178 8.03 -3.31 26.76
N HIS A 179 6.78 -3.70 26.41
CA HIS A 179 5.83 -2.82 25.76
C HIS A 179 5.23 -1.80 26.73
N ALA A 180 4.91 -2.21 27.95
CA ALA A 180 4.47 -1.28 28.98
C ALA A 180 5.56 -0.25 29.32
N CYS A 181 6.82 -0.70 29.45
CA CYS A 181 7.96 0.20 29.67
C CYS A 181 8.18 1.14 28.46
N LYS A 182 7.99 0.66 27.23
CA LYS A 182 8.08 1.49 26.02
C LYS A 182 6.98 2.56 25.99
N GLY A 183 5.74 2.20 26.31
CA GLY A 183 4.64 3.17 26.39
C GLY A 183 4.92 4.29 27.40
N ALA A 184 5.41 3.96 28.59
CA ALA A 184 5.83 4.94 29.58
C ALA A 184 7.02 5.81 29.10
N PHE A 185 7.97 5.23 28.36
CA PHE A 185 9.08 5.97 27.76
C PHE A 185 8.63 6.93 26.67
N ASP A 186 7.72 6.52 25.80
CA ASP A 186 7.18 7.37 24.75
C ASP A 186 6.40 8.56 25.33
N ALA A 187 5.55 8.32 26.30
CA ALA A 187 4.84 9.38 27.03
C ALA A 187 5.81 10.37 27.73
N TRP A 188 6.90 9.85 28.33
CA TRP A 188 7.91 10.70 28.92
C TRP A 188 8.70 11.53 27.89
N LEU A 189 8.84 11.02 26.63
CA LEU A 189 9.49 11.75 25.54
C LEU A 189 8.63 12.82 24.90
N GLU A 190 7.30 12.77 25.01
CA GLU A 190 6.40 13.77 24.41
C GLU A 190 6.69 15.20 24.92
N ALA A 191 7.19 15.32 26.14
CA ALA A 191 7.57 16.59 26.76
C ALA A 191 9.06 16.98 26.55
N LYS A 192 9.81 16.23 25.73
CA LYS A 192 11.26 16.39 25.59
C LYS A 192 11.74 16.29 24.15
N GLU A 193 12.93 16.82 23.87
CA GLU A 193 13.58 16.65 22.59
C GLU A 193 13.90 15.18 22.30
N ALA A 194 13.69 14.77 21.04
CA ALA A 194 13.94 13.40 20.60
C ALA A 194 15.42 13.01 20.80
N PRO A 195 15.72 11.89 21.44
CA PRO A 195 17.09 11.48 21.69
C PRO A 195 17.78 11.06 20.39
N LYS A 196 19.07 11.37 20.24
CA LYS A 196 19.91 10.95 19.10
C LYS A 196 19.95 9.42 18.91
N HIS A 197 19.85 8.67 20.01
CA HIS A 197 19.86 7.21 20.02
C HIS A 197 18.70 6.68 20.86
N TYR A 198 17.58 6.39 20.20
CA TYR A 198 16.33 5.97 20.84
C TYR A 198 16.49 4.72 21.71
N ASP A 199 17.16 3.67 21.21
CA ASP A 199 17.38 2.41 21.93
C ASP A 199 18.21 2.60 23.23
N ALA A 200 19.26 3.39 23.17
CA ALA A 200 20.11 3.67 24.33
C ALA A 200 19.34 4.49 25.38
N ALA A 201 18.55 5.47 24.94
CA ALA A 201 17.71 6.28 25.81
C ALA A 201 16.62 5.45 26.47
N PHE A 202 16.00 4.52 25.74
CA PHE A 202 15.03 3.57 26.28
C PHE A 202 15.63 2.70 27.41
N LEU A 203 16.78 2.10 27.18
CA LEU A 203 17.43 1.29 28.23
C LEU A 203 17.82 2.11 29.46
N GLY A 204 18.25 3.36 29.23
CA GLY A 204 18.51 4.32 30.32
C GLY A 204 17.26 4.69 31.12
N PHE A 205 16.15 4.93 30.43
CA PHE A 205 14.84 5.16 31.03
C PHE A 205 14.37 3.94 31.82
N ALA A 206 14.42 2.76 31.22
CA ALA A 206 14.01 1.50 31.84
C ALA A 206 14.70 1.27 33.19
N LYS A 207 16.00 1.55 33.28
CA LYS A 207 16.76 1.44 34.53
C LYS A 207 16.24 2.32 35.66
N LYS A 208 15.68 3.51 35.33
CA LYS A 208 15.10 4.44 36.30
C LYS A 208 13.64 4.09 36.59
N TRP A 209 12.89 3.71 35.57
CA TRP A 209 11.48 3.33 35.66
C TRP A 209 11.26 2.13 36.61
N VAL A 210 12.14 1.12 36.53
CA VAL A 210 12.12 -0.04 37.42
C VAL A 210 12.40 0.33 38.88
N LYS A 211 13.13 1.42 39.11
CA LYS A 211 13.42 1.91 40.45
C LYS A 211 12.36 2.84 41.04
N GLY A 212 11.24 3.03 40.32
CA GLY A 212 10.15 3.91 40.73
C GLY A 212 10.54 5.39 40.86
N LYS A 213 11.55 5.85 40.06
CA LYS A 213 12.07 7.23 40.10
C LYS A 213 11.47 8.14 39.02
N PHE A 214 10.24 7.81 38.55
CA PHE A 214 9.44 8.64 37.65
C PHE A 214 8.00 8.72 38.14
#